data_274acc142c9d8c0831cc323e766380b7
#
_entry.id   274acc142c9d8c0831cc323e766380b7
#
_cell.length_a   1.000
_cell.length_b   1.000
_cell.length_c   1.000
_cell.angle_alpha   90.00
_cell.angle_beta   90.00
_cell.angle_gamma   90.00
#
_symmetry.space_group_name_H-M   'P 1'
#
loop_
_entity.id
_entity.type
_entity.pdbx_description
1 polymer ?
#
loop_
_entity_poly.entity_id
_entity_poly.type
_entity_poly.pdbx_seq_one_letter_code
_entity_poly.pdbx_strand_id
1 'polypeptide(L)'
;MKLLSARNGARCYHDAVNRSRALLLGLILLSLPVFAACVNVTSPDGWAAPVFDGEDIYIASSKGHLSALTIDDQGRANARWTFPDKDRDADKKIEPEALYGDPVVEGERVYLATFSAGVFALNTADGRPAWPTSGTNAGKIDGNIAGGLALANGILYFGTTEGQLYAWNAGDGSPAWPEPIKFDRGIWATPVVLGERVYVATMGGEIHALAVADGSPAWDAPFVATGAIGSLAALGEDRLFVPSINRHAYIVDAASGAVIADYRAKDWVWTAPAVDDSRVYFGDFGGHVYGLDITDEGATQAWDPASVDGERIKAGAAVVGDVLVVADRKPVVTFIKASTGEVLNRVPIDGAGTIRANLTVEGDSAYIVTTKGRLFRANPKNYSVAEIEVSGVKK
;
A
#
# COMPACT_ATOMS: atom_id res chain seq x y z
N MET A 1 -37.40 -1.56 78.31
CA MET A 1 -38.63 -0.89 77.76
C MET A 1 -38.22 0.04 76.63
N LYS A 2 -38.83 -0.14 75.47
CA LYS A 2 -38.75 0.61 74.19
C LYS A 2 -37.59 0.36 73.24
N LEU A 3 -37.93 -0.40 72.26
CA LEU A 3 -37.40 -0.45 70.90
C LEU A 3 -37.34 0.96 70.27
N LEU A 4 -36.28 1.23 69.48
CA LEU A 4 -36.34 2.14 68.34
C LEU A 4 -35.51 1.61 67.21
N SER A 5 -36.17 1.54 66.12
CA SER A 5 -35.88 0.84 64.82
C SER A 5 -34.64 1.30 64.08
N ALA A 6 -33.93 0.32 63.57
CA ALA A 6 -32.98 0.50 62.49
C ALA A 6 -33.76 0.60 61.13
N ARG A 7 -33.75 1.76 60.51
CA ARG A 7 -34.05 1.97 59.08
C ARG A 7 -33.25 3.19 58.62
N ASN A 8 -32.15 2.95 57.97
CA ASN A 8 -31.55 3.80 56.93
C ASN A 8 -30.09 3.35 56.69
N GLY A 9 -29.94 2.31 55.86
CA GLY A 9 -28.62 1.81 55.47
C GLY A 9 -28.56 1.15 54.07
N ALA A 10 -29.70 1.15 53.36
CA ALA A 10 -29.82 0.40 52.12
C ALA A 10 -29.90 1.24 50.83
N ARG A 11 -29.83 2.56 50.90
CA ARG A 11 -29.95 3.42 49.69
C ARG A 11 -28.65 3.99 49.10
N CYS A 12 -27.52 3.91 49.81
CA CYS A 12 -26.25 4.45 49.30
C CYS A 12 -25.40 3.48 48.51
N TYR A 13 -25.70 2.16 48.51
CA TYR A 13 -24.87 1.17 47.80
C TYR A 13 -25.31 0.90 46.36
N HIS A 14 -26.55 1.23 45.98
CA HIS A 14 -27.06 1.03 44.61
C HIS A 14 -26.68 2.16 43.65
N ASP A 15 -26.47 3.38 44.14
CA ASP A 15 -26.09 4.51 43.27
C ASP A 15 -24.59 4.53 42.88
N ALA A 16 -23.72 3.92 43.71
CA ALA A 16 -22.29 3.83 43.41
C ALA A 16 -21.98 2.79 42.33
N VAL A 17 -22.77 1.70 42.25
CA VAL A 17 -22.56 0.63 41.23
C VAL A 17 -23.08 1.06 39.86
N ASN A 18 -24.12 1.89 39.80
CA ASN A 18 -24.65 2.40 38.54
C ASN A 18 -23.78 3.53 37.93
N ARG A 19 -23.06 4.32 38.75
CA ARG A 19 -22.13 5.35 38.23
C ARG A 19 -20.86 4.73 37.67
N SER A 20 -20.34 3.64 38.22
CA SER A 20 -19.19 2.93 37.70
C SER A 20 -19.49 2.18 36.41
N ARG A 21 -20.73 1.66 36.23
CA ARG A 21 -21.14 1.02 34.98
C ARG A 21 -21.38 2.00 33.82
N ALA A 22 -21.87 3.20 34.12
CA ALA A 22 -22.04 4.28 33.14
C ALA A 22 -20.68 4.87 32.68
N LEU A 23 -19.69 4.93 33.60
CA LEU A 23 -18.32 5.38 33.25
C LEU A 23 -17.55 4.32 32.45
N LEU A 24 -17.75 3.02 32.70
CA LEU A 24 -17.14 1.96 31.89
C LEU A 24 -17.77 1.86 30.49
N LEU A 25 -19.08 2.08 30.35
CA LEU A 25 -19.74 2.14 29.03
C LEU A 25 -19.37 3.42 28.25
N GLY A 26 -19.10 4.53 28.92
CA GLY A 26 -18.63 5.78 28.31
C GLY A 26 -17.17 5.67 27.81
N LEU A 27 -16.31 4.91 28.48
CA LEU A 27 -14.91 4.67 28.06
C LEU A 27 -14.80 3.66 26.92
N ILE A 28 -15.72 2.71 26.80
CA ILE A 28 -15.75 1.75 25.68
C ILE A 28 -16.28 2.41 24.38
N LEU A 29 -17.14 3.44 24.49
CA LEU A 29 -17.64 4.17 23.33
C LEU A 29 -16.68 5.25 22.81
N LEU A 30 -15.67 5.67 23.59
CA LEU A 30 -14.65 6.65 23.16
C LEU A 30 -13.41 6.01 22.52
N SER A 31 -13.25 4.69 22.58
CA SER A 31 -12.13 3.98 21.95
C SER A 31 -12.44 3.42 20.54
N LEU A 32 -13.66 3.59 20.03
CA LEU A 32 -14.11 3.03 18.76
C LEU A 32 -13.94 3.89 17.47
N PRO A 33 -13.58 5.18 17.49
CA PRO A 33 -13.47 5.91 16.23
C PRO A 33 -12.08 5.97 15.60
N VAL A 34 -11.04 5.34 16.18
CA VAL A 34 -9.67 5.50 15.64
C VAL A 34 -9.39 4.59 14.44
N PHE A 35 -10.11 3.49 14.27
CA PHE A 35 -9.90 2.56 13.15
C PHE A 35 -10.73 2.85 11.89
N ALA A 36 -11.78 3.65 11.98
CA ALA A 36 -12.64 3.97 10.83
C ALA A 36 -12.10 5.09 9.92
N ALA A 37 -10.98 5.73 10.30
CA ALA A 37 -10.45 6.88 9.55
C ALA A 37 -9.52 6.53 8.38
N CYS A 38 -9.14 5.26 8.21
CA CYS A 38 -8.16 4.88 7.19
C CYS A 38 -8.75 4.33 5.89
N VAL A 39 -9.97 3.79 5.92
CA VAL A 39 -10.66 3.32 4.71
C VAL A 39 -12.13 3.71 4.81
N ASN A 40 -12.63 4.43 3.83
CA ASN A 40 -14.06 4.67 3.69
C ASN A 40 -14.67 3.38 3.11
N VAL A 41 -15.08 2.45 3.99
CA VAL A 41 -15.57 1.10 3.64
C VAL A 41 -16.84 1.16 2.78
N THR A 42 -17.53 2.31 2.79
CA THR A 42 -18.77 2.51 2.02
C THR A 42 -18.54 2.99 0.59
N SER A 43 -17.32 3.41 0.25
CA SER A 43 -16.93 3.85 -1.09
C SER A 43 -15.42 3.67 -1.25
N PRO A 44 -14.95 2.46 -1.58
CA PRO A 44 -13.53 2.23 -1.77
C PRO A 44 -13.01 3.09 -2.94
N ASP A 45 -11.91 3.80 -2.69
CA ASP A 45 -11.18 4.60 -3.67
C ASP A 45 -9.75 4.08 -3.76
N GLY A 46 -9.42 3.43 -4.89
CA GLY A 46 -8.10 2.87 -5.16
C GLY A 46 -7.02 3.93 -5.40
N TRP A 47 -5.76 3.50 -5.31
CA TRP A 47 -4.60 4.37 -5.51
C TRP A 47 -3.36 3.62 -6.03
N ALA A 48 -3.51 2.73 -6.99
CA ALA A 48 -2.37 2.06 -7.61
C ALA A 48 -1.44 3.05 -8.34
N ALA A 49 -0.14 2.82 -8.27
CA ALA A 49 0.85 3.59 -9.01
C ALA A 49 0.80 3.29 -10.53
N PRO A 50 1.27 4.19 -11.40
CA PRO A 50 1.44 3.90 -12.80
C PRO A 50 2.57 2.88 -12.98
N VAL A 51 2.40 1.92 -13.88
CA VAL A 51 3.41 0.92 -14.22
C VAL A 51 3.79 1.08 -15.68
N PHE A 52 5.10 1.06 -15.96
CA PHE A 52 5.68 1.18 -17.29
C PHE A 52 6.20 -0.18 -17.77
N ASP A 53 5.92 -0.51 -19.02
CA ASP A 53 6.45 -1.67 -19.71
C ASP A 53 6.72 -1.31 -21.19
N GLY A 54 7.96 -1.00 -21.50
CA GLY A 54 8.34 -0.47 -22.80
C GLY A 54 7.63 0.85 -23.11
N GLU A 55 6.80 0.88 -24.16
CA GLU A 55 6.03 2.07 -24.57
C GLU A 55 4.67 2.16 -23.84
N ASP A 56 4.28 1.10 -23.13
CA ASP A 56 2.99 1.03 -22.47
C ASP A 56 3.06 1.58 -21.05
N ILE A 57 1.97 2.28 -20.68
CA ILE A 57 1.74 2.78 -19.33
C ILE A 57 0.41 2.22 -18.84
N TYR A 58 0.43 1.53 -17.73
CA TYR A 58 -0.76 1.02 -17.07
C TYR A 58 -1.16 1.96 -15.93
N ILE A 59 -2.33 2.54 -16.01
CA ILE A 59 -2.88 3.39 -14.94
C ILE A 59 -4.21 2.84 -14.44
N ALA A 60 -4.40 2.94 -13.12
CA ALA A 60 -5.66 2.56 -12.49
C ALA A 60 -6.49 3.80 -12.14
N SER A 61 -7.79 3.71 -12.37
CA SER A 61 -8.74 4.68 -11.81
C SER A 61 -9.03 4.38 -10.34
N SER A 62 -9.53 5.37 -9.59
CA SER A 62 -9.95 5.15 -8.20
C SER A 62 -11.09 4.13 -8.06
N LYS A 63 -11.80 3.83 -9.14
CA LYS A 63 -12.88 2.82 -9.20
C LYS A 63 -12.42 1.46 -9.71
N GLY A 64 -11.10 1.26 -9.80
CA GLY A 64 -10.50 -0.03 -10.10
C GLY A 64 -10.47 -0.41 -11.59
N HIS A 65 -10.77 0.52 -12.50
CA HIS A 65 -10.52 0.29 -13.92
C HIS A 65 -9.03 0.42 -14.21
N LEU A 66 -8.48 -0.51 -14.98
CA LEU A 66 -7.11 -0.45 -15.48
C LEU A 66 -7.12 -0.05 -16.95
N SER A 67 -6.29 0.92 -17.34
CA SER A 67 -6.12 1.32 -18.74
C SER A 67 -4.67 1.16 -19.17
N ALA A 68 -4.43 0.59 -20.34
CA ALA A 68 -3.16 0.66 -21.01
C ALA A 68 -3.12 1.86 -21.94
N LEU A 69 -2.10 2.69 -21.80
CA LEU A 69 -1.89 3.91 -22.55
C LEU A 69 -0.58 3.84 -23.32
N THR A 70 -0.48 4.58 -24.41
CA THR A 70 0.79 4.91 -25.07
C THR A 70 0.94 6.42 -25.18
N ILE A 71 2.15 6.93 -25.06
CA ILE A 71 2.44 8.36 -25.22
C ILE A 71 2.75 8.62 -26.70
N ASP A 72 2.02 9.59 -27.29
CA ASP A 72 2.26 10.02 -28.68
C ASP A 72 3.43 11.02 -28.79
N ASP A 73 3.83 11.35 -30.01
CA ASP A 73 4.90 12.31 -30.32
C ASP A 73 4.63 13.73 -29.77
N GLN A 74 3.39 14.02 -29.36
CA GLN A 74 3.00 15.29 -28.74
C GLN A 74 3.00 15.24 -27.22
N GLY A 75 3.40 14.10 -26.63
CA GLY A 75 3.46 13.88 -25.19
C GLY A 75 2.10 13.64 -24.53
N ARG A 76 1.06 13.25 -25.30
CA ARG A 76 -0.27 12.91 -24.78
C ARG A 76 -0.39 11.40 -24.64
N ALA A 77 -1.04 10.95 -23.56
CA ALA A 77 -1.30 9.54 -23.30
C ALA A 77 -2.66 9.11 -23.89
N ASN A 78 -2.65 8.17 -24.79
CA ASN A 78 -3.84 7.68 -25.49
C ASN A 78 -4.15 6.24 -25.06
N ALA A 79 -5.38 5.98 -24.59
CA ALA A 79 -5.79 4.65 -24.18
C ALA A 79 -5.90 3.70 -25.37
N ARG A 80 -5.20 2.57 -25.30
CA ARG A 80 -5.35 1.44 -26.21
C ARG A 80 -6.53 0.57 -25.82
N TRP A 81 -6.68 0.34 -24.55
CA TRP A 81 -7.79 -0.41 -23.96
C TRP A 81 -8.02 -0.02 -22.49
N THR A 82 -9.20 -0.34 -21.99
CA THR A 82 -9.57 -0.21 -20.57
C THR A 82 -10.24 -1.52 -20.13
N PHE A 83 -9.93 -1.99 -18.92
CA PHE A 83 -10.56 -3.13 -18.26
C PHE A 83 -11.18 -2.71 -16.93
N PRO A 84 -12.41 -3.18 -16.58
CA PRO A 84 -13.32 -3.90 -17.46
C PRO A 84 -13.84 -3.01 -18.57
N ASP A 85 -14.07 -3.58 -19.75
CA ASP A 85 -14.68 -2.90 -20.90
C ASP A 85 -16.18 -3.24 -20.96
N LYS A 86 -17.03 -2.32 -20.55
CA LYS A 86 -18.49 -2.52 -20.48
C LYS A 86 -19.17 -2.71 -21.84
N ASP A 87 -18.47 -2.44 -22.95
CA ASP A 87 -18.94 -2.77 -24.30
C ASP A 87 -18.76 -4.28 -24.61
N ARG A 88 -17.92 -4.97 -23.85
CA ARG A 88 -17.72 -6.43 -23.93
C ARG A 88 -18.70 -7.14 -22.99
N ASP A 89 -19.49 -8.09 -23.52
CA ASP A 89 -20.47 -8.83 -22.71
C ASP A 89 -19.86 -9.60 -21.53
N ALA A 90 -18.65 -10.12 -21.71
CA ALA A 90 -17.91 -10.83 -20.66
C ALA A 90 -17.56 -9.95 -19.46
N ASP A 91 -17.33 -8.66 -19.69
CA ASP A 91 -16.86 -7.71 -18.65
C ASP A 91 -18.02 -6.99 -17.95
N LYS A 92 -19.23 -7.04 -18.48
CA LYS A 92 -20.40 -6.26 -17.98
C LYS A 92 -20.69 -6.45 -16.49
N LYS A 93 -20.39 -7.63 -15.96
CA LYS A 93 -20.66 -8.00 -14.56
C LYS A 93 -19.46 -7.79 -13.63
N ILE A 94 -18.31 -7.35 -14.17
CA ILE A 94 -17.11 -7.13 -13.37
C ILE A 94 -17.19 -5.74 -12.74
N GLU A 95 -17.30 -5.69 -11.42
CA GLU A 95 -17.32 -4.44 -10.63
C GLU A 95 -16.11 -4.45 -9.68
N PRO A 96 -14.98 -3.86 -10.11
CA PRO A 96 -13.72 -3.97 -9.35
C PRO A 96 -13.69 -3.08 -8.10
N GLU A 97 -14.51 -2.04 -8.03
CA GLU A 97 -14.64 -1.03 -6.97
C GLU A 97 -13.36 -0.22 -6.72
N ALA A 98 -12.20 -0.85 -6.59
CA ALA A 98 -10.92 -0.17 -6.37
C ALA A 98 -9.74 -1.06 -6.79
N LEU A 99 -8.61 -0.43 -7.13
CA LEU A 99 -7.27 -1.02 -7.17
C LEU A 99 -6.40 -0.31 -6.13
N TYR A 100 -5.86 -1.07 -5.19
CA TYR A 100 -4.96 -0.54 -4.15
C TYR A 100 -3.50 -0.87 -4.40
N GLY A 101 -3.24 -2.03 -4.97
CA GLY A 101 -1.91 -2.45 -5.39
C GLY A 101 -1.63 -2.15 -6.85
N ASP A 102 -0.36 -1.98 -7.14
CA ASP A 102 0.09 -1.73 -8.50
C ASP A 102 -0.12 -2.98 -9.38
N PRO A 103 -0.47 -2.83 -10.66
CA PRO A 103 -0.51 -3.96 -11.57
C PRO A 103 0.90 -4.54 -11.78
N VAL A 104 0.98 -5.84 -12.00
CA VAL A 104 2.25 -6.52 -12.28
C VAL A 104 2.28 -6.93 -13.74
N VAL A 105 3.33 -6.56 -14.47
CA VAL A 105 3.50 -6.92 -15.90
C VAL A 105 4.60 -7.93 -16.03
N GLU A 106 4.32 -9.03 -16.73
CA GLU A 106 5.30 -10.04 -17.11
C GLU A 106 4.97 -10.62 -18.49
N GLY A 107 5.84 -10.36 -19.46
CA GLY A 107 5.66 -10.81 -20.85
C GLY A 107 4.37 -10.27 -21.47
N GLU A 108 3.51 -11.16 -21.97
CA GLU A 108 2.24 -10.80 -22.60
C GLU A 108 1.07 -10.66 -21.61
N ARG A 109 1.35 -10.55 -20.30
CA ARG A 109 0.34 -10.52 -19.25
C ARG A 109 0.50 -9.30 -18.35
N VAL A 110 -0.63 -8.73 -17.97
CA VAL A 110 -0.74 -7.81 -16.85
C VAL A 110 -1.68 -8.41 -15.80
N TYR A 111 -1.20 -8.53 -14.58
CA TYR A 111 -1.93 -9.08 -13.45
C TYR A 111 -2.40 -7.94 -12.54
N LEU A 112 -3.64 -8.04 -12.08
CA LEU A 112 -4.21 -7.06 -11.16
C LEU A 112 -5.08 -7.73 -10.11
N ALA A 113 -5.04 -7.18 -8.90
CA ALA A 113 -5.93 -7.55 -7.80
C ALA A 113 -6.91 -6.39 -7.56
N THR A 114 -8.20 -6.66 -7.74
CA THR A 114 -9.26 -5.70 -7.49
C THR A 114 -9.80 -5.89 -6.08
N PHE A 115 -10.36 -4.83 -5.50
CA PHE A 115 -10.86 -4.88 -4.12
C PHE A 115 -11.93 -5.97 -3.93
N SER A 116 -12.92 -6.03 -4.82
CA SER A 116 -14.08 -6.92 -4.64
C SER A 116 -14.26 -7.97 -5.73
N ALA A 117 -13.73 -7.74 -6.95
CA ALA A 117 -13.96 -8.64 -8.07
C ALA A 117 -12.90 -9.76 -8.21
N GLY A 118 -11.79 -9.69 -7.45
CA GLY A 118 -10.76 -10.72 -7.42
C GLY A 118 -9.50 -10.41 -8.23
N VAL A 119 -8.77 -11.44 -8.61
CA VAL A 119 -7.51 -11.37 -9.36
C VAL A 119 -7.74 -11.71 -10.82
N PHE A 120 -7.10 -10.96 -11.71
CA PHE A 120 -7.19 -11.13 -13.16
C PHE A 120 -5.80 -11.16 -13.78
N ALA A 121 -5.64 -11.98 -14.81
CA ALA A 121 -4.57 -11.85 -15.79
C ALA A 121 -5.17 -11.36 -17.10
N LEU A 122 -4.72 -10.23 -17.61
CA LEU A 122 -5.15 -9.66 -18.88
C LEU A 122 -4.07 -9.79 -19.92
N ASN A 123 -4.44 -9.88 -21.19
CA ASN A 123 -3.49 -9.75 -22.29
C ASN A 123 -3.04 -8.30 -22.43
N THR A 124 -1.74 -8.04 -22.49
CA THR A 124 -1.19 -6.69 -22.66
C THR A 124 -1.64 -6.03 -23.97
N ALA A 125 -1.88 -6.84 -25.02
CA ALA A 125 -2.25 -6.35 -26.34
C ALA A 125 -3.67 -5.70 -26.40
N ASP A 126 -4.66 -6.29 -25.72
CA ASP A 126 -6.07 -5.90 -25.90
C ASP A 126 -6.89 -5.83 -24.61
N GLY A 127 -6.27 -6.06 -23.46
CA GLY A 127 -6.90 -6.00 -22.12
C GLY A 127 -7.98 -7.05 -21.89
N ARG A 128 -8.02 -8.12 -22.69
CA ARG A 128 -8.94 -9.23 -22.46
C ARG A 128 -8.44 -10.13 -21.36
N PRO A 129 -9.32 -10.60 -20.47
CA PRO A 129 -8.93 -11.60 -19.48
C PRO A 129 -8.39 -12.88 -20.16
N ALA A 130 -7.17 -13.27 -19.79
CA ALA A 130 -6.62 -14.58 -20.09
C ALA A 130 -7.20 -15.59 -19.11
N TRP A 131 -7.32 -15.19 -17.88
CA TRP A 131 -8.07 -15.85 -16.82
C TRP A 131 -8.48 -14.82 -15.74
N PRO A 132 -9.58 -15.08 -14.97
CA PRO A 132 -10.61 -16.06 -15.22
C PRO A 132 -11.38 -15.76 -16.51
N THR A 133 -11.79 -16.77 -17.24
CA THR A 133 -12.38 -16.64 -18.58
C THR A 133 -13.86 -16.24 -18.58
N SER A 134 -14.52 -16.09 -17.44
CA SER A 134 -15.97 -15.79 -17.40
C SER A 134 -16.46 -15.22 -16.07
N GLY A 135 -15.71 -14.30 -15.45
CA GLY A 135 -16.14 -13.64 -14.18
C GLY A 135 -16.21 -14.58 -12.99
N THR A 136 -15.65 -15.77 -13.10
CA THR A 136 -15.44 -16.69 -11.98
C THR A 136 -13.96 -16.71 -11.67
N ASN A 137 -13.59 -16.29 -10.45
CA ASN A 137 -12.25 -16.53 -9.96
C ASN A 137 -11.95 -18.05 -10.03
N ALA A 138 -10.71 -18.40 -10.37
CA ALA A 138 -10.28 -19.79 -10.39
C ALA A 138 -10.39 -20.47 -9.01
N GLY A 139 -10.53 -19.68 -7.94
CA GLY A 139 -10.84 -20.13 -6.58
C GLY A 139 -11.70 -19.12 -5.85
N LYS A 140 -12.39 -19.54 -4.79
CA LYS A 140 -13.12 -18.62 -3.90
C LYS A 140 -12.11 -17.84 -3.05
N ILE A 141 -12.11 -16.52 -3.19
CA ILE A 141 -11.35 -15.61 -2.33
C ILE A 141 -12.25 -15.23 -1.14
N ASP A 142 -11.72 -15.40 0.08
CA ASP A 142 -12.40 -14.98 1.30
C ASP A 142 -11.88 -13.58 1.71
N GLY A 143 -12.78 -12.59 1.69
CA GLY A 143 -12.47 -11.18 1.94
C GLY A 143 -12.10 -10.39 0.69
N ASN A 144 -11.79 -9.11 0.91
CA ASN A 144 -11.40 -8.17 -0.14
C ASN A 144 -9.88 -8.05 -0.23
N ILE A 145 -9.37 -7.61 -1.39
CA ILE A 145 -7.92 -7.41 -1.58
C ILE A 145 -7.61 -5.91 -1.47
N ALA A 146 -6.93 -5.51 -0.39
CA ALA A 146 -6.53 -4.12 -0.12
C ALA A 146 -5.03 -3.86 -0.35
N GLY A 147 -4.28 -4.87 -0.76
CA GLY A 147 -2.88 -4.82 -1.15
C GLY A 147 -2.68 -5.10 -2.63
N GLY A 148 -1.42 -5.26 -3.03
CA GLY A 148 -1.03 -5.65 -4.38
C GLY A 148 -0.74 -7.15 -4.51
N LEU A 149 -0.30 -7.51 -5.72
CA LEU A 149 0.22 -8.82 -6.08
C LEU A 149 1.74 -8.81 -6.02
N ALA A 150 2.33 -9.88 -5.49
CA ALA A 150 3.73 -10.20 -5.73
C ALA A 150 3.81 -11.36 -6.72
N LEU A 151 4.60 -11.22 -7.77
CA LEU A 151 4.85 -12.26 -8.76
C LEU A 151 6.30 -12.72 -8.64
N ALA A 152 6.50 -14.00 -8.42
CA ALA A 152 7.82 -14.62 -8.43
C ALA A 152 7.72 -16.07 -8.87
N ASN A 153 8.64 -16.48 -9.74
CA ASN A 153 8.73 -17.86 -10.27
C ASN A 153 7.41 -18.39 -10.85
N GLY A 154 6.61 -17.50 -11.49
CA GLY A 154 5.32 -17.86 -12.07
C GLY A 154 4.20 -18.06 -11.03
N ILE A 155 4.39 -17.64 -9.78
CA ILE A 155 3.40 -17.68 -8.70
C ILE A 155 3.03 -16.27 -8.28
N LEU A 156 1.72 -15.99 -8.17
CA LEU A 156 1.14 -14.77 -7.64
C LEU A 156 0.80 -14.95 -6.16
N TYR A 157 1.31 -14.08 -5.31
CA TYR A 157 1.00 -14.04 -3.88
C TYR A 157 0.17 -12.80 -3.58
N PHE A 158 -0.92 -12.95 -2.82
CA PHE A 158 -1.76 -11.83 -2.41
C PHE A 158 -2.51 -12.10 -1.11
N GLY A 159 -2.71 -11.04 -0.35
CA GLY A 159 -3.41 -11.09 0.92
C GLY A 159 -4.81 -10.49 0.87
N THR A 160 -5.68 -10.88 1.82
CA THR A 160 -7.03 -10.32 1.94
C THR A 160 -7.23 -9.58 3.28
N THR A 161 -8.27 -8.76 3.33
CA THR A 161 -8.73 -8.06 4.54
C THR A 161 -9.13 -9.01 5.66
N GLU A 162 -9.50 -10.26 5.32
CA GLU A 162 -9.83 -11.31 6.27
C GLU A 162 -8.60 -12.12 6.72
N GLY A 163 -7.39 -11.73 6.26
CA GLY A 163 -6.14 -12.36 6.70
C GLY A 163 -5.81 -13.67 6.00
N GLN A 164 -6.38 -13.92 4.83
CA GLN A 164 -5.99 -15.05 3.99
C GLN A 164 -4.83 -14.65 3.07
N LEU A 165 -3.80 -15.47 2.98
CA LEU A 165 -2.73 -15.37 1.98
C LEU A 165 -2.90 -16.48 0.96
N TYR A 166 -2.98 -16.10 -0.28
CA TYR A 166 -3.10 -17.02 -1.43
C TYR A 166 -1.80 -17.07 -2.22
N ALA A 167 -1.53 -18.23 -2.81
CA ALA A 167 -0.51 -18.44 -3.84
C ALA A 167 -1.17 -19.10 -5.04
N TRP A 168 -1.17 -18.42 -6.20
CA TRP A 168 -1.81 -18.90 -7.43
C TRP A 168 -0.81 -18.97 -8.59
N ASN A 169 -0.95 -19.96 -9.46
CA ASN A 169 -0.19 -20.05 -10.70
C ASN A 169 -0.55 -18.88 -11.63
N ALA A 170 0.44 -18.09 -12.02
CA ALA A 170 0.27 -16.94 -12.89
C ALA A 170 -0.23 -17.32 -14.31
N GLY A 171 0.08 -18.53 -14.77
CA GLY A 171 -0.31 -19.01 -16.09
C GLY A 171 -1.81 -19.23 -16.26
N ASP A 172 -2.51 -19.73 -15.23
CA ASP A 172 -3.91 -20.16 -15.34
C ASP A 172 -4.81 -19.76 -14.14
N GLY A 173 -4.23 -19.15 -13.08
CA GLY A 173 -4.95 -18.75 -11.88
C GLY A 173 -5.34 -19.90 -10.96
N SER A 174 -4.82 -21.13 -11.19
CA SER A 174 -5.04 -22.25 -10.28
C SER A 174 -4.28 -22.08 -8.97
N PRO A 175 -4.77 -22.61 -7.84
CA PRO A 175 -4.01 -22.58 -6.59
C PRO A 175 -2.66 -23.29 -6.71
N ALA A 176 -1.59 -22.61 -6.28
CA ALA A 176 -0.27 -23.21 -6.15
C ALA A 176 -0.09 -23.88 -4.80
N TRP A 177 -0.68 -23.32 -3.75
CA TRP A 177 -0.83 -24.00 -2.46
C TRP A 177 -2.20 -24.63 -2.34
N PRO A 178 -2.33 -25.82 -1.71
CA PRO A 178 -3.60 -26.52 -1.59
C PRO A 178 -4.69 -25.71 -0.88
N GLU A 179 -4.29 -24.93 0.15
CA GLU A 179 -5.17 -24.07 0.93
C GLU A 179 -4.47 -22.73 1.19
N PRO A 180 -5.21 -21.63 1.33
CA PRO A 180 -4.65 -20.36 1.73
C PRO A 180 -4.15 -20.40 3.19
N ILE A 181 -3.09 -19.64 3.48
CA ILE A 181 -2.60 -19.52 4.85
C ILE A 181 -3.41 -18.45 5.58
N LYS A 182 -3.91 -18.78 6.77
CA LYS A 182 -4.75 -17.90 7.59
C LYS A 182 -3.96 -17.23 8.70
N PHE A 183 -4.11 -15.90 8.79
CA PHE A 183 -3.61 -15.06 9.88
C PHE A 183 -4.79 -14.45 10.65
N ASP A 184 -4.55 -14.05 11.91
CA ASP A 184 -5.58 -13.48 12.78
C ASP A 184 -6.01 -12.07 12.37
N ARG A 185 -5.22 -11.39 11.56
CA ARG A 185 -5.45 -10.01 11.11
C ARG A 185 -5.31 -9.87 9.60
N GLY A 186 -6.02 -8.90 9.03
CA GLY A 186 -6.00 -8.62 7.59
C GLY A 186 -4.61 -8.32 7.05
N ILE A 187 -4.38 -8.64 5.79
CA ILE A 187 -3.17 -8.38 5.02
C ILE A 187 -3.47 -7.24 4.06
N TRP A 188 -2.86 -6.08 4.28
CA TRP A 188 -3.03 -4.90 3.44
C TRP A 188 -1.77 -4.54 2.67
N ALA A 189 -0.62 -5.00 3.15
CA ALA A 189 0.65 -4.86 2.44
C ALA A 189 0.71 -5.84 1.26
N THR A 190 1.30 -5.42 0.16
CA THR A 190 1.75 -6.34 -0.89
C THR A 190 2.77 -7.30 -0.29
N PRO A 191 2.63 -8.62 -0.47
CA PRO A 191 3.67 -9.56 -0.06
C PRO A 191 5.01 -9.27 -0.74
N VAL A 192 6.11 -9.61 -0.10
CA VAL A 192 7.46 -9.49 -0.67
C VAL A 192 8.04 -10.88 -0.84
N VAL A 193 8.64 -11.16 -1.99
CA VAL A 193 9.33 -12.44 -2.24
C VAL A 193 10.82 -12.19 -2.39
N LEU A 194 11.64 -12.88 -1.58
CA LEU A 194 13.09 -12.88 -1.66
C LEU A 194 13.59 -14.33 -1.66
N GLY A 195 14.19 -14.76 -2.75
CA GLY A 195 14.64 -16.14 -2.92
C GLY A 195 13.49 -17.15 -2.77
N GLU A 196 13.62 -18.05 -1.81
CA GLU A 196 12.64 -19.11 -1.53
C GLU A 196 11.63 -18.74 -0.43
N ARG A 197 11.51 -17.46 -0.07
CA ARG A 197 10.62 -16.99 0.98
C ARG A 197 9.66 -15.92 0.50
N VAL A 198 8.42 -16.00 0.96
CA VAL A 198 7.43 -14.94 0.87
C VAL A 198 7.19 -14.32 2.25
N TYR A 199 7.27 -13.00 2.32
CA TYR A 199 7.10 -12.22 3.54
C TYR A 199 5.75 -11.53 3.51
N VAL A 200 5.01 -11.65 4.59
CA VAL A 200 3.65 -11.16 4.71
C VAL A 200 3.53 -10.31 5.96
N ALA A 201 3.08 -9.07 5.79
CA ALA A 201 2.80 -8.17 6.90
C ALA A 201 1.29 -8.09 7.18
N THR A 202 0.92 -8.15 8.47
CA THR A 202 -0.46 -8.07 8.92
C THR A 202 -0.80 -6.73 9.54
N MET A 203 -2.08 -6.38 9.55
CA MET A 203 -2.60 -5.23 10.29
C MET A 203 -2.50 -5.40 11.82
N GLY A 204 -2.10 -6.57 12.29
CA GLY A 204 -1.72 -6.83 13.68
C GLY A 204 -0.31 -6.38 14.05
N GLY A 205 0.49 -5.98 13.04
CA GLY A 205 1.89 -5.59 13.26
C GLY A 205 2.86 -6.75 13.20
N GLU A 206 2.47 -7.89 12.67
CA GLU A 206 3.32 -9.06 12.52
C GLU A 206 3.85 -9.18 11.10
N ILE A 207 5.09 -9.66 10.95
CA ILE A 207 5.64 -10.14 9.69
C ILE A 207 5.95 -11.61 9.85
N HIS A 208 5.46 -12.40 8.91
CA HIS A 208 5.72 -13.82 8.80
C HIS A 208 6.57 -14.09 7.54
N ALA A 209 7.57 -14.95 7.66
CA ALA A 209 8.28 -15.53 6.53
C ALA A 209 7.78 -16.94 6.30
N LEU A 210 7.40 -17.24 5.07
CA LEU A 210 6.88 -18.54 4.65
C LEU A 210 7.71 -19.09 3.49
N ALA A 211 7.80 -20.39 3.38
CA ALA A 211 8.43 -21.04 2.23
C ALA A 211 7.55 -20.87 0.98
N VAL A 212 8.16 -20.47 -0.13
CA VAL A 212 7.49 -20.34 -1.45
C VAL A 212 6.86 -21.68 -1.87
N ALA A 213 7.51 -22.80 -1.54
CA ALA A 213 7.11 -24.13 -2.01
C ALA A 213 5.73 -24.57 -1.50
N ASP A 214 5.41 -24.31 -0.22
CA ASP A 214 4.23 -24.88 0.42
C ASP A 214 3.56 -23.97 1.47
N GLY A 215 4.10 -22.76 1.69
CA GLY A 215 3.59 -21.83 2.71
C GLY A 215 3.94 -22.18 4.14
N SER A 216 4.82 -23.18 4.39
CA SER A 216 5.26 -23.51 5.73
C SER A 216 6.06 -22.36 6.36
N PRO A 217 6.01 -22.18 7.71
CA PRO A 217 6.81 -21.14 8.37
C PRO A 217 8.31 -21.29 8.10
N ALA A 218 8.95 -20.19 7.68
CA ALA A 218 10.39 -20.14 7.42
C ALA A 218 11.18 -19.43 8.54
N TRP A 219 10.48 -18.76 9.45
CA TRP A 219 11.03 -18.25 10.73
C TRP A 219 10.43 -19.03 11.91
N ASP A 220 11.19 -19.16 12.98
CA ASP A 220 10.73 -19.81 14.24
C ASP A 220 9.59 -19.02 14.91
N ALA A 221 9.60 -17.69 14.77
CA ALA A 221 8.56 -16.79 15.26
C ALA A 221 8.45 -15.57 14.35
N PRO A 222 7.26 -14.94 14.26
CA PRO A 222 7.10 -13.70 13.49
C PRO A 222 7.88 -12.54 14.11
N PHE A 223 8.33 -11.59 13.28
CA PHE A 223 8.68 -10.26 13.77
C PHE A 223 7.39 -9.55 14.23
N VAL A 224 7.45 -8.80 15.35
CA VAL A 224 6.29 -8.11 15.91
C VAL A 224 6.60 -6.63 16.15
N ALA A 225 5.92 -5.75 15.40
CA ALA A 225 5.79 -4.33 15.72
C ALA A 225 4.58 -4.11 16.63
N THR A 226 4.59 -3.04 17.44
CA THR A 226 3.46 -2.69 18.31
C THR A 226 2.34 -1.95 17.58
N GLY A 227 2.45 -1.73 16.28
CA GLY A 227 1.48 -1.02 15.43
C GLY A 227 1.31 -1.69 14.08
N ALA A 228 0.18 -1.44 13.43
CA ALA A 228 -0.12 -2.01 12.12
C ALA A 228 0.96 -1.70 11.07
N ILE A 229 1.16 -2.65 10.16
CA ILE A 229 2.08 -2.56 9.03
C ILE A 229 1.21 -2.54 7.76
N GLY A 230 1.23 -1.43 7.04
CA GLY A 230 0.41 -1.22 5.84
C GLY A 230 1.18 -1.35 4.54
N SER A 231 2.50 -1.42 4.59
CA SER A 231 3.36 -1.72 3.45
C SER A 231 4.58 -2.52 3.90
N LEU A 232 5.26 -3.13 2.96
CA LEU A 232 6.48 -3.91 3.15
C LEU A 232 7.33 -3.76 1.90
N ALA A 233 8.63 -3.62 2.04
CA ALA A 233 9.52 -3.55 0.89
C ALA A 233 10.81 -4.33 1.14
N ALA A 234 11.38 -4.88 0.07
CA ALA A 234 12.72 -5.45 0.09
C ALA A 234 13.77 -4.33 0.08
N LEU A 235 14.84 -4.51 0.82
CA LEU A 235 16.07 -3.75 0.73
C LEU A 235 17.20 -4.70 0.34
N GLY A 236 17.53 -4.70 -0.96
CA GLY A 236 18.41 -5.71 -1.52
C GLY A 236 17.79 -7.11 -1.44
N GLU A 237 18.63 -8.12 -1.26
CA GLU A 237 18.22 -9.54 -1.25
C GLU A 237 18.06 -10.11 0.18
N ASP A 238 18.51 -9.38 1.20
CA ASP A 238 18.71 -9.90 2.56
C ASP A 238 17.96 -9.11 3.65
N ARG A 239 17.27 -8.03 3.32
CA ARG A 239 16.63 -7.15 4.30
C ARG A 239 15.23 -6.72 3.88
N LEU A 240 14.44 -6.38 4.89
CA LEU A 240 13.10 -5.83 4.73
C LEU A 240 13.02 -4.45 5.37
N PHE A 241 12.41 -3.49 4.68
CA PHE A 241 11.95 -2.23 5.26
C PHE A 241 10.52 -2.40 5.76
N VAL A 242 10.29 -2.06 7.02
CA VAL A 242 9.02 -2.27 7.72
C VAL A 242 8.53 -0.97 8.32
N PRO A 243 7.68 -0.22 7.62
CA PRO A 243 7.05 0.96 8.17
C PRO A 243 5.88 0.57 9.09
N SER A 244 5.71 1.28 10.20
CA SER A 244 4.63 1.00 11.15
C SER A 244 3.95 2.28 11.66
N ILE A 245 2.66 2.17 11.96
CA ILE A 245 1.89 3.27 12.56
C ILE A 245 2.26 3.53 14.04
N ASN A 246 3.16 2.73 14.62
CA ASN A 246 3.74 3.02 15.93
C ASN A 246 4.82 4.11 15.88
N ARG A 247 5.03 4.75 14.70
CA ARG A 247 6.05 5.77 14.38
C ARG A 247 7.46 5.20 14.26
N HIS A 248 7.59 3.93 13.93
CA HIS A 248 8.89 3.30 13.70
C HIS A 248 9.01 2.85 12.25
N ALA A 249 10.22 2.93 11.72
CA ALA A 249 10.67 2.27 10.52
C ALA A 249 11.74 1.27 10.92
N TYR A 250 11.47 -0.02 10.73
CA TYR A 250 12.41 -1.07 11.06
C TYR A 250 13.13 -1.56 9.81
N ILE A 251 14.39 -1.94 9.98
CA ILE A 251 15.13 -2.78 9.05
C ILE A 251 15.23 -4.17 9.69
N VAL A 252 14.74 -5.17 9.00
CA VAL A 252 14.65 -6.54 9.49
C VAL A 252 15.47 -7.45 8.60
N ASP A 253 16.27 -8.31 9.19
CA ASP A 253 17.01 -9.38 8.50
C ASP A 253 16.03 -10.40 7.91
N ALA A 254 16.09 -10.58 6.58
CA ALA A 254 15.15 -11.45 5.89
C ALA A 254 15.36 -12.95 6.21
N ALA A 255 16.56 -13.35 6.61
CA ALA A 255 16.84 -14.74 6.93
C ALA A 255 16.26 -15.16 8.29
N SER A 256 16.34 -14.29 9.30
CA SER A 256 16.03 -14.62 10.70
C SER A 256 14.84 -13.88 11.30
N GLY A 257 14.40 -12.77 10.70
CA GLY A 257 13.39 -11.86 11.30
C GLY A 257 13.98 -10.96 12.41
N ALA A 258 15.28 -10.96 12.62
CA ALA A 258 15.93 -10.12 13.61
C ALA A 258 15.93 -8.65 13.19
N VAL A 259 15.75 -7.75 14.17
CA VAL A 259 15.83 -6.31 13.93
C VAL A 259 17.28 -5.89 13.78
N ILE A 260 17.64 -5.37 12.60
CA ILE A 260 18.95 -4.75 12.32
C ILE A 260 18.94 -3.30 12.78
N ALA A 261 17.85 -2.57 12.48
CA ALA A 261 17.68 -1.17 12.88
C ALA A 261 16.24 -0.87 13.26
N ASP A 262 16.09 0.04 14.22
CA ASP A 262 14.81 0.58 14.68
C ASP A 262 14.92 2.12 14.72
N TYR A 263 14.34 2.77 13.73
CA TYR A 263 14.35 4.23 13.62
C TYR A 263 12.99 4.81 14.03
N ARG A 264 13.01 5.75 14.98
CA ARG A 264 11.79 6.43 15.43
C ARG A 264 11.53 7.71 14.63
N ALA A 265 10.47 7.71 13.83
CA ALA A 265 9.95 8.87 13.13
C ALA A 265 9.11 9.78 14.06
N LYS A 266 8.77 10.98 13.58
CA LYS A 266 7.94 11.94 14.34
C LYS A 266 6.46 11.59 14.32
N ASP A 267 5.98 10.92 13.24
CA ASP A 267 4.60 10.47 13.11
C ASP A 267 4.53 9.09 12.44
N TRP A 268 3.32 8.59 12.17
CA TRP A 268 3.06 7.29 11.55
C TRP A 268 3.80 7.12 10.23
N VAL A 269 4.48 6.02 10.07
CA VAL A 269 5.12 5.62 8.81
C VAL A 269 4.24 4.58 8.14
N TRP A 270 3.82 4.86 6.90
CA TRP A 270 2.92 4.00 6.14
C TRP A 270 3.46 3.65 4.77
N THR A 271 4.32 4.50 4.22
CA THR A 271 4.73 4.45 2.82
C THR A 271 5.80 3.41 2.56
N ALA A 272 5.80 2.85 1.34
CA ALA A 272 6.98 2.16 0.83
C ALA A 272 8.16 3.15 0.73
N PRO A 273 9.39 2.70 0.94
CA PRO A 273 10.57 3.53 0.79
C PRO A 273 10.94 3.75 -0.68
N ALA A 274 11.62 4.87 -0.97
CA ALA A 274 12.53 4.94 -2.11
C ALA A 274 13.93 4.53 -1.65
N VAL A 275 14.67 3.86 -2.51
CA VAL A 275 16.00 3.34 -2.21
C VAL A 275 16.99 3.80 -3.25
N ASP A 276 18.16 4.26 -2.80
CA ASP A 276 19.30 4.61 -3.63
C ASP A 276 20.57 4.04 -2.99
N ASP A 277 21.20 3.08 -3.66
CA ASP A 277 22.34 2.32 -3.15
C ASP A 277 22.09 1.79 -1.71
N SER A 278 22.73 2.44 -0.72
CA SER A 278 22.62 2.09 0.70
C SER A 278 21.72 3.03 1.50
N ARG A 279 21.04 3.97 0.84
CA ARG A 279 20.18 4.95 1.51
C ARG A 279 18.71 4.68 1.23
N VAL A 280 17.90 4.79 2.28
CA VAL A 280 16.45 4.62 2.26
C VAL A 280 15.77 5.94 2.56
N TYR A 281 14.76 6.31 1.77
CA TYR A 281 13.98 7.52 1.96
C TYR A 281 12.51 7.17 2.17
N PHE A 282 11.87 7.79 3.16
CA PHE A 282 10.47 7.60 3.44
C PHE A 282 9.82 8.84 4.05
N GLY A 283 8.49 8.90 3.99
CA GLY A 283 7.69 9.96 4.57
C GLY A 283 6.86 9.50 5.75
N ASP A 284 6.44 10.44 6.61
CA ASP A 284 5.48 10.18 7.69
C ASP A 284 4.17 10.97 7.52
N PHE A 285 3.18 10.67 8.37
CA PHE A 285 1.89 11.37 8.35
C PHE A 285 1.94 12.77 8.95
N GLY A 286 3.03 13.19 9.56
CA GLY A 286 3.31 14.54 9.99
C GLY A 286 3.95 15.42 8.91
N GLY A 287 4.18 14.87 7.70
CA GLY A 287 4.81 15.59 6.59
C GLY A 287 6.32 15.74 6.72
N HIS A 288 6.96 14.82 7.39
CA HIS A 288 8.42 14.76 7.46
C HIS A 288 8.93 13.70 6.49
N VAL A 289 10.07 14.01 5.88
CA VAL A 289 10.80 13.12 4.98
C VAL A 289 12.14 12.79 5.63
N TYR A 290 12.51 11.54 5.58
CA TYR A 290 13.69 10.98 6.21
C TYR A 290 14.62 10.36 5.16
N GLY A 291 15.93 10.49 5.38
CA GLY A 291 16.96 9.72 4.70
C GLY A 291 17.77 8.95 5.74
N LEU A 292 17.88 7.65 5.58
CA LEU A 292 18.68 6.78 6.45
C LEU A 292 19.75 6.07 5.64
N ASP A 293 21.00 6.21 6.06
CA ASP A 293 22.11 5.39 5.58
C ASP A 293 22.04 4.03 6.25
N ILE A 294 21.96 2.97 5.46
CA ILE A 294 21.85 1.59 5.91
C ILE A 294 23.21 0.91 5.83
N THR A 295 23.64 0.35 6.93
CA THR A 295 24.88 -0.42 7.05
C THR A 295 24.58 -1.82 7.61
N ASP A 296 25.59 -2.68 7.67
CA ASP A 296 25.44 -4.01 8.30
C ASP A 296 25.20 -3.92 9.81
N GLU A 297 25.60 -2.82 10.44
CA GLU A 297 25.47 -2.59 11.87
C GLU A 297 24.19 -1.86 12.27
N GLY A 298 23.41 -1.36 11.29
CA GLY A 298 22.16 -0.63 11.56
C GLY A 298 21.84 0.45 10.55
N ALA A 299 21.10 1.46 11.00
CA ALA A 299 20.71 2.63 10.20
C ALA A 299 21.07 3.94 10.92
N THR A 300 21.61 4.89 10.19
CA THR A 300 21.92 6.23 10.71
C THR A 300 21.20 7.30 9.91
N GLN A 301 20.74 8.35 10.59
CA GLN A 301 20.09 9.47 9.94
C GLN A 301 21.11 10.23 9.07
N ALA A 302 20.82 10.36 7.76
CA ALA A 302 21.71 11.02 6.82
C ALA A 302 21.67 12.56 6.95
N TRP A 303 20.50 13.10 7.28
CA TRP A 303 20.25 14.54 7.46
C TRP A 303 19.00 14.75 8.34
N ASP A 304 18.84 15.97 8.89
CA ASP A 304 17.65 16.32 9.68
C ASP A 304 16.38 16.22 8.83
N PRO A 305 15.29 15.62 9.37
CA PRO A 305 14.09 15.38 8.60
C PRO A 305 13.56 16.63 7.91
N ALA A 306 13.46 16.59 6.57
CA ALA A 306 12.88 17.65 5.77
C ALA A 306 11.36 17.74 6.02
N SER A 307 10.77 18.92 5.88
CA SER A 307 9.33 19.12 6.03
C SER A 307 8.67 19.46 4.70
N VAL A 308 7.48 18.88 4.45
CA VAL A 308 6.57 19.24 3.34
C VAL A 308 5.38 20.03 3.88
N ASP A 309 5.64 21.03 4.73
CA ASP A 309 4.65 21.92 5.34
C ASP A 309 3.58 21.24 6.21
N GLY A 310 3.94 20.09 6.81
CA GLY A 310 3.08 19.37 7.77
C GLY A 310 1.90 18.62 7.18
N GLU A 311 1.83 18.47 5.85
CA GLU A 311 0.79 17.68 5.21
C GLU A 311 1.18 16.21 5.12
N ARG A 312 0.19 15.32 5.28
CA ARG A 312 0.41 13.87 5.31
C ARG A 312 1.04 13.34 4.03
N ILE A 313 2.13 12.60 4.18
CA ILE A 313 2.73 11.84 3.09
C ILE A 313 2.14 10.42 3.17
N LYS A 314 1.38 10.02 2.16
CA LYS A 314 0.80 8.69 2.03
C LYS A 314 1.35 7.93 0.82
N ALA A 315 1.91 8.64 -0.13
CA ALA A 315 2.57 8.10 -1.31
C ALA A 315 4.02 7.74 -1.01
N GLY A 316 4.52 6.64 -1.53
CA GLY A 316 5.95 6.35 -1.56
C GLY A 316 6.68 7.38 -2.41
N ALA A 317 7.86 7.79 -1.98
CA ALA A 317 8.72 8.73 -2.70
C ALA A 317 9.36 8.08 -3.93
N ALA A 318 9.91 8.91 -4.81
CA ALA A 318 10.78 8.48 -5.92
C ALA A 318 12.13 9.18 -5.83
N VAL A 319 13.22 8.45 -6.07
CA VAL A 319 14.56 9.03 -6.16
C VAL A 319 15.06 8.93 -7.60
N VAL A 320 15.52 10.05 -8.15
CA VAL A 320 16.04 10.17 -9.52
C VAL A 320 17.36 10.96 -9.48
N GLY A 321 18.49 10.27 -9.61
CA GLY A 321 19.79 10.86 -9.33
C GLY A 321 19.85 11.42 -7.91
N ASP A 322 20.37 12.63 -7.72
CA ASP A 322 20.41 13.28 -6.40
C ASP A 322 19.14 14.08 -6.04
N VAL A 323 17.97 13.69 -6.59
CA VAL A 323 16.70 14.37 -6.29
C VAL A 323 15.64 13.36 -5.85
N LEU A 324 15.14 13.56 -4.65
CA LEU A 324 13.99 12.87 -4.11
C LEU A 324 12.72 13.66 -4.46
N VAL A 325 11.75 13.00 -5.06
CA VAL A 325 10.43 13.55 -5.38
C VAL A 325 9.43 12.98 -4.40
N VAL A 326 8.75 13.84 -3.66
CA VAL A 326 7.77 13.48 -2.65
C VAL A 326 6.46 14.17 -2.96
N ALA A 327 5.36 13.48 -2.77
CA ALA A 327 4.04 14.07 -2.93
C ALA A 327 3.22 13.93 -1.65
N ASP A 328 2.54 15.00 -1.27
CA ASP A 328 1.68 15.03 -0.09
C ASP A 328 0.18 14.94 -0.44
N ARG A 329 -0.66 14.90 0.57
CA ARG A 329 -2.11 14.79 0.43
C ARG A 329 -2.75 16.05 -0.19
N LYS A 330 -2.18 17.24 -0.03
CA LYS A 330 -2.62 18.51 -0.62
C LYS A 330 -2.11 18.68 -2.05
N PRO A 331 -2.04 17.71 -2.87
CA PRO A 331 -1.28 17.47 -4.07
C PRO A 331 -0.18 18.52 -4.36
N VAL A 332 0.78 18.64 -3.43
CA VAL A 332 2.01 19.39 -3.65
C VAL A 332 3.14 18.38 -3.88
N VAL A 333 3.88 18.58 -4.95
CA VAL A 333 5.08 17.81 -5.26
C VAL A 333 6.29 18.58 -4.78
N THR A 334 7.04 17.99 -3.86
CA THR A 334 8.25 18.58 -3.28
C THR A 334 9.48 17.88 -3.81
N PHE A 335 10.42 18.65 -4.32
CA PHE A 335 11.74 18.20 -4.74
C PHE A 335 12.73 18.45 -3.61
N ILE A 336 13.46 17.41 -3.20
CA ILE A 336 14.41 17.45 -2.10
C ILE A 336 15.75 16.93 -2.62
N LYS A 337 16.84 17.57 -2.26
CA LYS A 337 18.18 17.06 -2.56
C LYS A 337 18.45 15.82 -1.72
N ALA A 338 18.59 14.67 -2.36
CA ALA A 338 18.70 13.39 -1.69
C ALA A 338 19.96 13.28 -0.79
N SER A 339 21.06 13.90 -1.20
CA SER A 339 22.30 13.91 -0.43
C SER A 339 22.26 14.76 0.84
N THR A 340 21.41 15.81 0.92
CA THR A 340 21.43 16.79 2.02
C THR A 340 20.11 17.02 2.74
N GLY A 341 18.97 16.57 2.18
CA GLY A 341 17.64 16.86 2.70
C GLY A 341 17.15 18.29 2.40
N GLU A 342 17.89 19.07 1.62
CA GLU A 342 17.50 20.44 1.22
C GLU A 342 16.27 20.42 0.31
N VAL A 343 15.26 21.22 0.64
CA VAL A 343 14.09 21.41 -0.22
C VAL A 343 14.45 22.33 -1.38
N LEU A 344 14.41 21.79 -2.60
CA LEU A 344 14.81 22.49 -3.82
C LEU A 344 13.65 23.27 -4.43
N ASN A 345 12.45 22.69 -4.46
CA ASN A 345 11.23 23.32 -4.98
C ASN A 345 9.96 22.64 -4.46
N ARG A 346 8.84 23.36 -4.51
CA ARG A 346 7.49 22.85 -4.22
C ARG A 346 6.55 23.30 -5.33
N VAL A 347 5.85 22.35 -5.92
CA VAL A 347 4.95 22.58 -7.05
C VAL A 347 3.54 22.09 -6.68
N PRO A 348 2.58 22.99 -6.42
CA PRO A 348 1.19 22.61 -6.23
C PRO A 348 0.57 22.14 -7.55
N ILE A 349 -0.26 21.09 -7.48
CA ILE A 349 -1.02 20.56 -8.62
C ILE A 349 -2.51 20.80 -8.36
N ASP A 350 -2.96 22.02 -8.63
CA ASP A 350 -4.30 22.46 -8.29
C ASP A 350 -5.41 21.64 -8.98
N GLY A 351 -6.44 21.33 -8.23
CA GLY A 351 -7.61 20.61 -8.74
C GLY A 351 -7.36 19.14 -9.08
N ALA A 352 -6.16 18.60 -8.86
CA ALA A 352 -5.78 17.24 -9.25
C ALA A 352 -6.45 16.14 -8.40
N GLY A 353 -6.99 16.46 -7.25
CA GLY A 353 -7.43 15.48 -6.25
C GLY A 353 -6.34 15.24 -5.21
N THR A 354 -6.24 14.06 -4.65
CA THR A 354 -5.18 13.70 -3.69
C THR A 354 -4.19 12.73 -4.34
N ILE A 355 -2.96 12.72 -3.83
CA ILE A 355 -1.93 11.73 -4.22
C ILE A 355 -1.83 10.72 -3.09
N ARG A 356 -1.99 9.43 -3.42
CA ARG A 356 -1.96 8.31 -2.47
C ARG A 356 -1.15 7.15 -2.99
N ALA A 357 -1.05 7.02 -4.33
CA ALA A 357 -0.23 6.03 -5.01
C ALA A 357 1.26 6.34 -4.83
N ASN A 358 2.08 5.32 -4.81
CA ASN A 358 3.53 5.51 -4.89
C ASN A 358 3.89 6.22 -6.20
N LEU A 359 4.99 6.96 -6.17
CA LEU A 359 5.55 7.56 -7.37
C LEU A 359 6.37 6.51 -8.12
N THR A 360 6.25 6.47 -9.43
CA THR A 360 7.01 5.55 -10.27
C THR A 360 8.11 6.31 -11.02
N VAL A 361 9.31 5.77 -11.00
CA VAL A 361 10.43 6.29 -11.78
C VAL A 361 10.44 5.62 -13.15
N GLU A 362 10.48 6.44 -14.20
CA GLU A 362 10.73 5.98 -15.56
C GLU A 362 11.71 6.94 -16.24
N GLY A 363 12.85 6.41 -16.68
CA GLY A 363 13.94 7.20 -17.22
C GLY A 363 14.48 8.21 -16.19
N ASP A 364 14.44 9.48 -16.53
CA ASP A 364 14.92 10.59 -15.71
C ASP A 364 13.79 11.40 -15.03
N SER A 365 12.63 10.81 -14.88
CA SER A 365 11.43 11.47 -14.37
C SER A 365 10.68 10.61 -13.36
N ALA A 366 9.92 11.24 -12.48
CA ALA A 366 8.96 10.56 -11.62
C ALA A 366 7.53 10.81 -12.13
N TYR A 367 6.70 9.77 -12.09
CA TYR A 367 5.32 9.82 -12.56
C TYR A 367 4.35 9.67 -11.40
N ILE A 368 3.24 10.40 -11.47
CA ILE A 368 2.28 10.57 -10.38
C ILE A 368 0.88 10.39 -10.94
N VAL A 369 0.10 9.47 -10.36
CA VAL A 369 -1.33 9.34 -10.62
C VAL A 369 -2.11 9.85 -9.41
N THR A 370 -3.13 10.63 -9.66
CA THR A 370 -4.00 11.19 -8.63
C THR A 370 -5.30 10.43 -8.49
N THR A 371 -6.00 10.60 -7.38
CA THR A 371 -7.34 9.98 -7.16
C THR A 371 -8.40 10.42 -8.17
N LYS A 372 -8.15 11.45 -8.97
CA LYS A 372 -9.00 11.85 -10.11
C LYS A 372 -8.56 11.21 -11.43
N GLY A 373 -7.58 10.31 -11.43
CA GLY A 373 -7.08 9.66 -12.64
C GLY A 373 -6.25 10.55 -13.55
N ARG A 374 -5.72 11.67 -13.03
CA ARG A 374 -4.80 12.54 -13.79
C ARG A 374 -3.39 12.03 -13.65
N LEU A 375 -2.64 12.03 -14.73
CA LEU A 375 -1.24 11.63 -14.83
C LEU A 375 -0.34 12.85 -14.92
N PHE A 376 0.71 12.89 -14.10
CA PHE A 376 1.71 13.97 -14.10
C PHE A 376 3.10 13.39 -14.23
N ARG A 377 3.97 14.16 -14.87
CA ARG A 377 5.41 13.92 -14.92
C ARG A 377 6.14 14.99 -14.13
N ALA A 378 6.87 14.59 -13.11
CA ALA A 378 7.79 15.44 -12.35
C ALA A 378 9.20 15.30 -12.94
N ASN A 379 9.81 16.43 -13.28
CA ASN A 379 11.15 16.48 -13.87
C ASN A 379 12.16 17.00 -12.84
N PRO A 380 13.06 16.13 -12.32
CA PRO A 380 14.06 16.51 -11.33
C PRO A 380 15.14 17.46 -11.83
N LYS A 381 15.38 17.55 -13.14
CA LYS A 381 16.43 18.41 -13.71
C LYS A 381 16.11 19.90 -13.60
N ASN A 382 14.82 20.24 -13.63
CA ASN A 382 14.35 21.63 -13.57
C ASN A 382 13.29 21.86 -12.49
N TYR A 383 13.00 20.83 -11.67
CA TYR A 383 12.05 20.86 -10.54
C TYR A 383 10.65 21.30 -10.95
N SER A 384 10.18 20.84 -12.12
CA SER A 384 8.86 21.15 -12.65
C SER A 384 7.95 19.92 -12.64
N VAL A 385 6.64 20.17 -12.66
CA VAL A 385 5.61 19.15 -12.78
C VAL A 385 4.69 19.53 -13.94
N ALA A 386 4.50 18.64 -14.89
CA ALA A 386 3.61 18.84 -16.04
C ALA A 386 2.55 17.73 -16.06
N GLU A 387 1.32 18.10 -16.37
CA GLU A 387 0.26 17.14 -16.64
C GLU A 387 0.46 16.50 -18.02
N ILE A 388 0.26 15.19 -18.07
CA ILE A 388 0.16 14.43 -19.32
C ILE A 388 -1.34 14.28 -19.60
N GLU A 389 -1.80 14.87 -20.69
CA GLU A 389 -3.20 14.74 -21.10
C GLU A 389 -3.52 13.29 -21.41
N VAL A 390 -4.53 12.75 -20.74
CA VAL A 390 -4.99 11.36 -20.92
C VAL A 390 -6.31 11.36 -21.68
N SER A 391 -6.37 10.62 -22.79
CA SER A 391 -7.55 10.52 -23.64
C SER A 391 -7.98 9.06 -23.88
N GLY A 392 -9.24 8.87 -24.26
CA GLY A 392 -9.78 7.56 -24.64
C GLY A 392 -10.04 6.59 -23.48
N VAL A 393 -9.84 7.00 -22.23
CA VAL A 393 -10.14 6.16 -21.05
C VAL A 393 -11.66 6.06 -20.88
N LYS A 394 -12.19 4.81 -20.90
CA LYS A 394 -13.59 4.54 -20.61
C LYS A 394 -13.81 4.61 -19.07
N LYS A 395 -14.87 5.30 -18.67
CA LYS A 395 -15.27 5.47 -17.25
C LYS A 395 -16.32 4.46 -16.86
#